data_475ba42e7ce13046847b1da8bff3bd85
#
_entry.id   475ba42e7ce13046847b1da8bff3bd85
#
_cell.length_a   1.000
_cell.length_b   1.000
_cell.length_c   1.000
_cell.angle_alpha   90.00
_cell.angle_beta   90.00
_cell.angle_gamma   90.00
#
_symmetry.space_group_name_H-M   'P 1'
#
loop_
_entity.id
_entity.type
_entity.pdbx_description
1 polymer ?
#
loop_
_entity_poly.entity_id
_entity_poly.type
_entity_poly.pdbx_seq_one_letter_code
_entity_poly.pdbx_strand_id
1 'polypeptide(L)'
;MTYQAFYRVYRPQSFREMSGQTHVKRTLQNALLANKTTHAYLFSGPRGTGKTSTAKIFAKALNCEKAPTNEPCNECPTCRSITEGSHPDVIEFDAASNSRVEEIRDIIEKVRFAPVSARYKVYIIDEVHMLSTSAFNALLKTLEEPPSHAVFILATTEPHKLPATIISRCQRFDFKRLSSNDIVERMKLVLEDINLPFEEQALKVIAQAASGGMRDALSLLDQVVSFSGEKLTLENALLVSGSISQDVFYDMVVALKEKDIAHVLSLLEELIAEGKDPLRLSEDLITFFRDLLLLQTSEDLEELLELVTPEEKFIELSREFSADALYGYIDILSKTQQDMRFSHHTKVYLETALLKMTQFSNVGVLKLGDMPQADSALNNKVIQLEKIIFQLKEQIENGAAISATDAPVKDENRQRTKITNAYKAPTGRIKEVLKEATKKDIIQIKNAWLPALNQLQKSQSALFAEAEPVAASSSAFVIKFKYDIHCQMVAENKDLTSTFSQILFQQMGTMYEILCIPESQWTVLRENFIRENGLNLKKDQNAGKVQESAPEAPYIDDAKEIESEDPIVKEAEKMFGKDFIEVVED
;
A
#
# COMPACT_ATOMS: atom_id res chain seq x y z
N MET A 1 -22.74 -26.33 24.11
CA MET A 1 -21.55 -25.51 24.00
C MET A 1 -21.62 -24.75 22.68
N THR A 2 -21.46 -23.44 22.69
CA THR A 2 -21.40 -22.66 21.46
C THR A 2 -20.10 -22.99 20.72
N TYR A 3 -20.19 -23.36 19.44
CA TYR A 3 -19.05 -23.63 18.59
C TYR A 3 -18.11 -22.42 18.58
N GLN A 4 -16.80 -22.65 18.73
CA GLN A 4 -15.77 -21.64 18.66
C GLN A 4 -14.71 -22.04 17.63
N ALA A 5 -14.36 -21.12 16.75
CA ALA A 5 -13.39 -21.37 15.70
C ALA A 5 -11.99 -21.67 16.26
N PHE A 6 -11.23 -22.54 15.59
CA PHE A 6 -9.92 -23.02 16.02
C PHE A 6 -8.93 -21.89 16.33
N TYR A 7 -8.91 -20.81 15.54
CA TYR A 7 -8.03 -19.65 15.79
C TYR A 7 -8.31 -18.95 17.13
N ARG A 8 -9.49 -19.17 17.75
CA ARG A 8 -9.83 -18.65 19.10
C ARG A 8 -9.48 -19.66 20.18
N VAL A 9 -9.87 -20.91 20.00
CA VAL A 9 -9.66 -22.01 20.98
C VAL A 9 -8.16 -22.26 21.17
N TYR A 10 -7.41 -22.36 20.07
CA TYR A 10 -5.98 -22.65 20.06
C TYR A 10 -5.09 -21.40 20.04
N ARG A 11 -5.63 -20.25 20.49
CA ARG A 11 -4.86 -19.03 20.65
C ARG A 11 -3.79 -19.24 21.74
N PRO A 12 -2.48 -19.02 21.48
CA PRO A 12 -1.43 -19.30 22.45
C PRO A 12 -1.61 -18.48 23.71
N GLN A 13 -1.42 -19.11 24.86
CA GLN A 13 -1.55 -18.53 26.19
C GLN A 13 -0.20 -18.32 26.89
N SER A 14 0.89 -18.85 26.31
CA SER A 14 2.27 -18.73 26.79
C SER A 14 3.23 -18.49 25.61
N PHE A 15 4.44 -17.99 25.88
CA PHE A 15 5.47 -17.86 24.84
C PHE A 15 5.92 -19.22 24.28
N ARG A 16 5.81 -20.29 25.07
CA ARG A 16 6.14 -21.66 24.63
C ARG A 16 5.18 -22.16 23.57
N GLU A 17 3.90 -21.84 23.69
CA GLU A 17 2.86 -22.25 22.73
C GLU A 17 2.92 -21.46 21.41
N MET A 18 3.64 -20.36 21.38
CA MET A 18 3.78 -19.56 20.17
C MET A 18 4.68 -20.28 19.15
N SER A 19 4.20 -20.46 17.93
CA SER A 19 5.00 -20.95 16.82
C SER A 19 5.94 -19.85 16.31
N GLY A 20 7.16 -20.21 15.91
CA GLY A 20 8.14 -19.29 15.35
C GLY A 20 8.53 -18.13 16.29
N GLN A 21 8.85 -16.96 15.73
CA GLN A 21 9.16 -15.68 16.40
C GLN A 21 10.24 -15.77 17.51
N THR A 22 11.22 -16.65 17.38
CA THR A 22 12.20 -16.99 18.43
C THR A 22 12.93 -15.75 18.99
N HIS A 23 13.27 -14.80 18.12
CA HIS A 23 13.96 -13.56 18.52
C HIS A 23 13.07 -12.66 19.38
N VAL A 24 11.78 -12.50 19.05
CA VAL A 24 10.82 -11.71 19.83
C VAL A 24 10.60 -12.35 21.21
N LYS A 25 10.29 -13.65 21.21
CA LYS A 25 10.07 -14.42 22.45
C LYS A 25 11.24 -14.27 23.41
N ARG A 26 12.45 -14.56 22.94
CA ARG A 26 13.66 -14.54 23.77
C ARG A 26 13.96 -13.15 24.34
N THR A 27 13.76 -12.11 23.53
CA THR A 27 14.02 -10.73 23.99
C THR A 27 13.01 -10.30 25.05
N LEU A 28 11.71 -10.58 24.83
CA LEU A 28 10.67 -10.24 25.82
C LEU A 28 10.82 -11.05 27.12
N GLN A 29 11.11 -12.35 27.04
CA GLN A 29 11.39 -13.20 28.21
C GLN A 29 12.57 -12.70 29.02
N ASN A 30 13.68 -12.31 28.38
CA ASN A 30 14.84 -11.75 29.03
C ASN A 30 14.53 -10.40 29.72
N ALA A 31 13.74 -9.53 29.08
CA ALA A 31 13.33 -8.27 29.68
C ALA A 31 12.47 -8.49 30.95
N LEU A 32 11.56 -9.47 30.91
CA LEU A 32 10.74 -9.86 32.07
C LEU A 32 11.57 -10.36 33.24
N LEU A 33 12.51 -11.28 32.99
CA LEU A 33 13.39 -11.81 34.02
C LEU A 33 14.31 -10.74 34.64
N ALA A 34 14.83 -9.85 33.79
CA ALA A 34 15.71 -8.75 34.24
C ALA A 34 14.94 -7.61 34.91
N ASN A 35 13.60 -7.65 34.92
CA ASN A 35 12.70 -6.55 35.32
C ASN A 35 13.06 -5.21 34.64
N LYS A 36 13.51 -5.28 33.36
CA LYS A 36 13.89 -4.15 32.52
C LYS A 36 12.87 -3.97 31.41
N THR A 37 11.68 -3.53 31.80
CA THR A 37 10.60 -3.26 30.86
C THR A 37 10.57 -1.79 30.48
N THR A 38 10.30 -1.49 29.21
CA THR A 38 10.09 -0.14 28.71
C THR A 38 8.61 0.24 28.81
N HIS A 39 8.33 1.54 28.74
CA HIS A 39 6.96 2.06 28.81
C HIS A 39 6.17 1.85 27.52
N ALA A 40 6.82 1.64 26.36
CA ALA A 40 6.15 1.48 25.07
C ALA A 40 6.82 0.45 24.17
N TYR A 41 6.02 -0.41 23.60
CA TYR A 41 6.39 -1.47 22.66
C TYR A 41 5.63 -1.30 21.35
N LEU A 42 6.30 -1.50 20.23
CA LEU A 42 5.68 -1.52 18.90
C LEU A 42 5.89 -2.90 18.27
N PHE A 43 4.78 -3.64 18.10
CA PHE A 43 4.77 -4.94 17.43
C PHE A 43 4.33 -4.74 15.97
N SER A 44 5.25 -4.85 15.03
CA SER A 44 5.00 -4.66 13.59
C SER A 44 5.17 -5.97 12.83
N GLY A 45 4.36 -6.17 11.78
CA GLY A 45 4.47 -7.34 10.91
C GLY A 45 3.15 -7.78 10.30
N PRO A 46 3.15 -8.77 9.39
CA PRO A 46 1.98 -9.23 8.69
C PRO A 46 0.85 -9.70 9.60
N ARG A 47 -0.37 -9.75 9.05
CA ARG A 47 -1.54 -10.29 9.75
C ARG A 47 -1.32 -11.75 10.13
N GLY A 48 -1.91 -12.19 11.22
CA GLY A 48 -1.88 -13.61 11.63
C GLY A 48 -0.56 -14.10 12.26
N THR A 49 0.48 -13.25 12.40
CA THR A 49 1.81 -13.63 12.92
C THR A 49 1.92 -13.65 14.45
N GLY A 50 0.84 -13.35 15.18
CA GLY A 50 0.79 -13.48 16.64
C GLY A 50 1.01 -12.19 17.41
N LYS A 51 1.03 -10.99 16.80
CA LYS A 51 1.25 -9.69 17.47
C LYS A 51 0.35 -9.48 18.69
N THR A 52 -0.96 -9.52 18.50
CA THR A 52 -1.94 -9.32 19.59
C THR A 52 -1.90 -10.43 20.63
N SER A 53 -1.63 -11.68 20.23
CA SER A 53 -1.45 -12.79 21.18
C SER A 53 -0.21 -12.58 22.05
N THR A 54 0.90 -12.18 21.45
CA THR A 54 2.14 -11.83 22.18
C THR A 54 1.91 -10.68 23.15
N ALA A 55 1.16 -9.65 22.73
CA ALA A 55 0.81 -8.53 23.59
C ALA A 55 0.05 -8.99 24.85
N LYS A 56 -0.93 -9.89 24.68
CA LYS A 56 -1.67 -10.47 25.82
C LYS A 56 -0.80 -11.35 26.71
N ILE A 57 0.04 -12.20 26.13
CA ILE A 57 0.97 -13.06 26.90
C ILE A 57 1.95 -12.18 27.69
N PHE A 58 2.47 -11.14 27.08
CA PHE A 58 3.39 -10.20 27.73
C PHE A 58 2.70 -9.43 28.86
N ALA A 59 1.48 -8.92 28.63
CA ALA A 59 0.68 -8.28 29.69
C ALA A 59 0.39 -9.20 30.87
N LYS A 60 0.10 -10.50 30.62
CA LYS A 60 -0.05 -11.52 31.67
C LYS A 60 1.24 -11.74 32.42
N ALA A 61 2.36 -11.87 31.74
CA ALA A 61 3.67 -12.11 32.39
C ALA A 61 4.11 -10.93 33.25
N LEU A 62 3.87 -9.68 32.80
CA LEU A 62 4.14 -8.44 33.56
C LEU A 62 3.37 -8.39 34.90
N ASN A 63 2.09 -8.83 34.85
CA ASN A 63 1.15 -8.71 35.95
C ASN A 63 0.92 -10.04 36.70
N CYS A 64 1.65 -11.09 36.34
CA CYS A 64 1.53 -12.39 37.00
C CYS A 64 1.91 -12.31 38.47
N GLU A 65 1.15 -12.98 39.35
CA GLU A 65 1.48 -13.04 40.78
C GLU A 65 2.84 -13.71 41.07
N LYS A 66 3.28 -14.59 40.14
CA LYS A 66 4.60 -15.26 40.21
C LYS A 66 5.74 -14.41 39.59
N ALA A 67 5.46 -13.14 39.19
CA ALA A 67 6.50 -12.29 38.59
C ALA A 67 7.57 -11.87 39.60
N PRO A 68 8.85 -11.72 39.18
CA PRO A 68 9.37 -11.78 37.82
C PRO A 68 9.45 -13.21 37.25
N THR A 69 8.89 -13.43 36.06
CA THR A 69 8.87 -14.73 35.39
C THR A 69 8.98 -14.53 33.87
N ASN A 70 9.59 -15.51 33.19
CA ASN A 70 9.66 -15.49 31.72
C ASN A 70 8.39 -16.02 31.02
N GLU A 71 7.48 -16.63 31.80
CA GLU A 71 6.21 -17.17 31.29
C GLU A 71 5.08 -16.81 32.25
N PRO A 72 3.89 -16.47 31.77
CA PRO A 72 2.72 -16.32 32.62
C PRO A 72 2.31 -17.67 33.20
N CYS A 73 1.88 -17.71 34.46
CA CYS A 73 1.47 -18.98 35.10
C CYS A 73 0.12 -19.51 34.56
N ASN A 74 -0.72 -18.67 33.96
CA ASN A 74 -2.08 -18.95 33.46
C ASN A 74 -3.07 -19.50 34.51
N GLU A 75 -2.70 -19.58 35.79
CA GLU A 75 -3.48 -20.16 36.88
C GLU A 75 -4.00 -19.10 37.86
N CYS A 76 -3.22 -18.04 38.09
CA CYS A 76 -3.58 -16.99 39.06
C CYS A 76 -4.78 -16.17 38.57
N PRO A 77 -5.52 -15.53 39.50
CA PRO A 77 -6.70 -14.70 39.15
C PRO A 77 -6.40 -13.64 38.09
N THR A 78 -5.24 -12.98 38.19
CA THR A 78 -4.79 -11.96 37.24
C THR A 78 -4.59 -12.55 35.85
N CYS A 79 -3.91 -13.68 35.71
CA CYS A 79 -3.71 -14.32 34.40
C CYS A 79 -5.04 -14.77 33.78
N ARG A 80 -5.97 -15.30 34.57
CA ARG A 80 -7.29 -15.74 34.10
C ARG A 80 -8.14 -14.57 33.63
N SER A 81 -8.26 -13.52 34.45
CA SER A 81 -9.04 -12.34 34.08
C SER A 81 -8.51 -11.61 32.84
N ILE A 82 -7.17 -11.58 32.64
CA ILE A 82 -6.58 -11.02 31.41
C ILE A 82 -6.92 -11.92 30.20
N THR A 83 -6.90 -13.24 30.36
CA THR A 83 -7.27 -14.17 29.27
C THR A 83 -8.73 -13.99 28.87
N GLU A 84 -9.63 -13.79 29.83
CA GLU A 84 -11.06 -13.54 29.64
C GLU A 84 -11.34 -12.11 29.13
N GLY A 85 -10.37 -11.19 29.18
CA GLY A 85 -10.53 -9.78 28.80
C GLY A 85 -11.31 -8.93 29.80
N SER A 86 -11.44 -9.41 31.07
CA SER A 86 -12.21 -8.75 32.14
C SER A 86 -11.35 -7.95 33.14
N HIS A 87 -10.02 -7.94 32.97
CA HIS A 87 -9.11 -7.30 33.92
C HIS A 87 -9.10 -5.77 33.77
N PRO A 88 -9.38 -4.99 34.86
CA PRO A 88 -9.51 -3.53 34.78
C PRO A 88 -8.23 -2.78 34.42
N ASP A 89 -7.04 -3.36 34.73
CA ASP A 89 -5.76 -2.73 34.47
C ASP A 89 -5.11 -3.20 33.14
N VAL A 90 -5.75 -4.09 32.38
CA VAL A 90 -5.28 -4.52 31.05
C VAL A 90 -6.36 -4.25 30.04
N ILE A 91 -6.21 -3.17 29.33
CA ILE A 91 -7.23 -2.66 28.38
C ILE A 91 -6.77 -2.99 26.95
N GLU A 92 -7.59 -3.76 26.24
CA GLU A 92 -7.42 -4.04 24.81
C GLU A 92 -8.31 -3.09 24.02
N PHE A 93 -7.73 -2.40 23.06
CA PHE A 93 -8.36 -1.41 22.23
C PHE A 93 -8.04 -1.70 20.76
N ASP A 94 -9.05 -1.88 19.95
CA ASP A 94 -8.90 -2.06 18.50
C ASP A 94 -9.15 -0.71 17.80
N ALA A 95 -8.08 -0.14 17.23
CA ALA A 95 -8.16 1.14 16.55
C ALA A 95 -8.93 1.08 15.22
N ALA A 96 -9.16 -0.10 14.64
CA ALA A 96 -9.97 -0.24 13.43
C ALA A 96 -11.47 -0.02 13.73
N SER A 97 -11.92 -0.45 14.91
CA SER A 97 -13.30 -0.28 15.37
C SER A 97 -13.52 1.05 16.10
N ASN A 98 -12.46 1.62 16.66
CA ASN A 98 -12.48 2.77 17.58
C ASN A 98 -11.36 3.77 17.18
N SER A 99 -11.58 4.55 16.13
CA SER A 99 -10.56 5.48 15.60
C SER A 99 -10.69 6.91 16.10
N ARG A 100 -11.72 7.22 16.92
CA ARG A 100 -12.05 8.58 17.36
C ARG A 100 -11.04 9.12 18.38
N VAL A 101 -10.82 10.42 18.32
CA VAL A 101 -9.85 11.11 19.20
C VAL A 101 -10.30 11.08 20.67
N GLU A 102 -11.60 11.12 20.92
CA GLU A 102 -12.22 11.10 22.25
C GLU A 102 -11.87 9.82 23.00
N GLU A 103 -11.91 8.68 22.34
CA GLU A 103 -11.59 7.37 22.93
C GLU A 103 -10.11 7.28 23.37
N ILE A 104 -9.21 7.84 22.56
CA ILE A 104 -7.79 7.94 22.93
C ILE A 104 -7.58 8.94 24.07
N ARG A 105 -8.35 10.05 24.11
CA ARG A 105 -8.31 10.99 25.25
C ARG A 105 -8.76 10.33 26.56
N ASP A 106 -9.83 9.54 26.51
CA ASP A 106 -10.30 8.75 27.65
C ASP A 106 -9.22 7.77 28.16
N ILE A 107 -8.52 7.11 27.24
CA ILE A 107 -7.38 6.25 27.60
C ILE A 107 -6.29 7.07 28.29
N ILE A 108 -5.90 8.22 27.73
CA ILE A 108 -4.86 9.10 28.28
C ILE A 108 -5.23 9.62 29.67
N GLU A 109 -6.49 9.97 29.90
CA GLU A 109 -6.97 10.37 31.23
C GLU A 109 -6.89 9.22 32.24
N LYS A 110 -7.31 8.02 31.83
CA LYS A 110 -7.27 6.81 32.68
C LYS A 110 -5.83 6.35 32.98
N VAL A 111 -4.87 6.63 32.10
CA VAL A 111 -3.44 6.27 32.30
C VAL A 111 -2.85 6.96 33.54
N ARG A 112 -3.31 8.16 33.87
CA ARG A 112 -2.81 8.95 35.02
C ARG A 112 -3.08 8.30 36.38
N PHE A 113 -4.11 7.46 36.45
CA PHE A 113 -4.49 6.79 37.70
C PHE A 113 -3.68 5.50 37.90
N ALA A 114 -3.29 5.25 39.12
CA ALA A 114 -2.59 4.02 39.50
C ALA A 114 -3.42 2.76 39.16
N PRO A 115 -2.76 1.60 38.95
CA PRO A 115 -3.46 0.33 38.78
C PRO A 115 -4.32 -0.01 39.98
N VAL A 116 -5.43 -0.70 39.76
CA VAL A 116 -6.36 -1.11 40.85
C VAL A 116 -5.90 -2.38 41.53
N SER A 117 -5.41 -3.35 40.78
CA SER A 117 -5.08 -4.69 41.29
C SER A 117 -3.78 -5.28 40.70
N ALA A 118 -3.33 -4.75 39.55
CA ALA A 118 -2.13 -5.23 38.87
C ALA A 118 -0.87 -4.42 39.26
N ARG A 119 0.31 -4.92 38.84
CA ARG A 119 1.59 -4.19 39.00
C ARG A 119 1.73 -3.06 37.97
N TYR A 120 1.26 -3.30 36.77
CA TYR A 120 1.31 -2.38 35.65
C TYR A 120 -0.07 -2.23 35.00
N LYS A 121 -0.39 -1.02 34.59
CA LYS A 121 -1.56 -0.72 33.77
C LYS A 121 -1.16 -0.85 32.32
N VAL A 122 -1.67 -1.86 31.63
CA VAL A 122 -1.25 -2.20 30.25
C VAL A 122 -2.33 -1.82 29.26
N TYR A 123 -1.93 -1.07 28.24
CA TYR A 123 -2.79 -0.68 27.13
C TYR A 123 -2.32 -1.37 25.85
N ILE A 124 -3.13 -2.27 25.34
CA ILE A 124 -2.88 -2.96 24.07
C ILE A 124 -3.72 -2.27 23.00
N ILE A 125 -3.07 -1.57 22.07
CA ILE A 125 -3.72 -0.89 20.95
C ILE A 125 -3.42 -1.68 19.68
N ASP A 126 -4.43 -2.39 19.18
CA ASP A 126 -4.30 -3.17 17.94
C ASP A 126 -4.64 -2.31 16.72
N GLU A 127 -4.04 -2.64 15.59
CA GLU A 127 -4.13 -1.92 14.31
C GLU A 127 -3.94 -0.39 14.47
N VAL A 128 -2.97 -0.02 15.28
CA VAL A 128 -2.72 1.37 15.70
C VAL A 128 -2.57 2.35 14.52
N HIS A 129 -2.22 1.89 13.32
CA HIS A 129 -2.14 2.70 12.10
C HIS A 129 -3.50 3.27 11.64
N MET A 130 -4.61 2.75 12.17
CA MET A 130 -5.96 3.25 11.89
C MET A 130 -6.33 4.48 12.70
N LEU A 131 -5.52 4.86 13.69
CA LEU A 131 -5.74 6.07 14.47
C LEU A 131 -5.59 7.33 13.61
N SER A 132 -6.42 8.32 13.87
CA SER A 132 -6.32 9.64 13.24
C SER A 132 -5.03 10.37 13.67
N THR A 133 -4.58 11.32 12.86
CA THR A 133 -3.39 12.14 13.17
C THR A 133 -3.54 12.89 14.50
N SER A 134 -4.76 13.34 14.82
CA SER A 134 -5.07 14.03 16.09
C SER A 134 -5.01 13.08 17.29
N ALA A 135 -5.40 11.80 17.13
CA ALA A 135 -5.25 10.78 18.15
C ALA A 135 -3.78 10.45 18.42
N PHE A 136 -2.95 10.32 17.37
CA PHE A 136 -1.50 10.17 17.52
C PHE A 136 -0.88 11.34 18.30
N ASN A 137 -1.23 12.58 17.94
CA ASN A 137 -0.71 13.77 18.62
C ASN A 137 -1.10 13.81 20.11
N ALA A 138 -2.30 13.36 20.45
CA ALA A 138 -2.73 13.25 21.85
C ALA A 138 -1.90 12.22 22.63
N LEU A 139 -1.59 11.07 22.00
CA LEU A 139 -0.81 9.98 22.60
C LEU A 139 0.66 10.35 22.80
N LEU A 140 1.25 11.21 21.96
CA LEU A 140 2.67 11.60 21.99
C LEU A 140 3.09 12.11 23.37
N LYS A 141 2.30 12.99 23.99
CA LYS A 141 2.64 13.56 25.31
C LYS A 141 2.78 12.48 26.39
N THR A 142 1.90 11.49 26.35
CA THR A 142 1.94 10.36 27.32
C THR A 142 3.09 9.41 27.05
N LEU A 143 3.48 9.24 25.78
CA LEU A 143 4.65 8.42 25.41
C LEU A 143 5.98 9.13 25.71
N GLU A 144 6.01 10.47 25.76
CA GLU A 144 7.20 11.25 26.15
C GLU A 144 7.41 11.25 27.66
N GLU A 145 6.34 11.42 28.42
CA GLU A 145 6.35 11.47 29.90
C GLU A 145 5.39 10.42 30.47
N PRO A 146 5.72 9.11 30.32
CA PRO A 146 4.84 8.05 30.76
C PRO A 146 4.83 7.92 32.29
N PRO A 147 3.67 7.69 32.91
CA PRO A 147 3.62 7.26 34.30
C PRO A 147 4.38 5.94 34.49
N SER A 148 5.10 5.79 35.58
CA SER A 148 5.98 4.62 35.86
C SER A 148 5.24 3.27 35.90
N HIS A 149 3.93 3.30 36.10
CA HIS A 149 3.07 2.12 36.17
C HIS A 149 2.38 1.80 34.83
N ALA A 150 2.55 2.62 33.80
CA ALA A 150 1.87 2.45 32.51
C ALA A 150 2.77 1.79 31.47
N VAL A 151 2.21 0.80 30.75
CA VAL A 151 2.89 0.13 29.62
C VAL A 151 1.97 0.14 28.42
N PHE A 152 2.47 0.66 27.31
CA PHE A 152 1.77 0.67 26.02
C PHE A 152 2.31 -0.43 25.10
N ILE A 153 1.43 -1.19 24.47
CA ILE A 153 1.78 -2.19 23.48
C ILE A 153 0.98 -1.85 22.21
N LEU A 154 1.66 -1.27 21.24
CA LEU A 154 1.08 -0.87 19.96
C LEU A 154 1.30 -1.99 18.95
N ALA A 155 0.26 -2.49 18.31
CA ALA A 155 0.36 -3.50 17.26
C ALA A 155 -0.10 -2.93 15.91
N THR A 156 0.63 -3.26 14.82
CA THR A 156 0.30 -2.79 13.48
C THR A 156 0.71 -3.78 12.41
N THR A 157 -0.08 -3.83 11.35
CA THR A 157 0.29 -4.50 10.09
C THR A 157 1.05 -3.58 9.14
N GLU A 158 0.91 -2.25 9.29
CA GLU A 158 1.45 -1.24 8.38
C GLU A 158 2.31 -0.20 9.11
N PRO A 159 3.56 -0.55 9.50
CA PRO A 159 4.44 0.34 10.26
C PRO A 159 4.80 1.62 9.49
N HIS A 160 4.74 1.60 8.15
CA HIS A 160 5.04 2.76 7.30
C HIS A 160 3.97 3.88 7.39
N LYS A 161 2.76 3.57 7.84
CA LYS A 161 1.70 4.56 8.09
C LYS A 161 1.85 5.27 9.45
N LEU A 162 2.71 4.79 10.33
CA LEU A 162 2.92 5.40 11.64
C LEU A 162 3.84 6.63 11.56
N PRO A 163 3.52 7.70 12.29
CA PRO A 163 4.43 8.83 12.43
C PRO A 163 5.79 8.40 13.03
N ALA A 164 6.88 8.91 12.46
CA ALA A 164 8.23 8.64 12.96
C ALA A 164 8.42 9.03 14.43
N THR A 165 7.68 10.04 14.88
CA THR A 165 7.65 10.50 16.28
C THR A 165 7.11 9.46 17.26
N ILE A 166 6.17 8.60 16.85
CA ILE A 166 5.68 7.45 17.64
C ILE A 166 6.70 6.33 17.63
N ILE A 167 7.20 5.97 16.42
CA ILE A 167 8.17 4.85 16.28
C ILE A 167 9.42 5.07 17.12
N SER A 168 9.96 6.31 17.17
CA SER A 168 11.18 6.65 17.90
C SER A 168 11.05 6.53 19.43
N ARG A 169 9.82 6.47 19.96
CA ARG A 169 9.54 6.37 21.41
C ARG A 169 9.17 4.96 21.86
N CYS A 170 9.08 4.03 20.91
CA CYS A 170 8.71 2.64 21.19
C CYS A 170 9.88 1.70 20.96
N GLN A 171 9.98 0.66 21.78
CA GLN A 171 10.83 -0.48 21.48
C GLN A 171 10.17 -1.32 20.41
N ARG A 172 10.75 -1.37 19.21
CA ARG A 172 10.19 -2.04 18.04
C ARG A 172 10.56 -3.52 18.01
N PHE A 173 9.56 -4.35 17.67
CA PHE A 173 9.66 -5.78 17.43
C PHE A 173 9.00 -6.13 16.11
N ASP A 174 9.78 -6.64 15.17
CA ASP A 174 9.30 -7.02 13.84
C ASP A 174 8.96 -8.52 13.82
N PHE A 175 7.67 -8.81 13.66
CA PHE A 175 7.14 -10.16 13.50
C PHE A 175 7.27 -10.59 12.05
N LYS A 176 7.91 -11.71 11.83
CA LYS A 176 8.09 -12.30 10.50
C LYS A 176 6.93 -13.22 10.16
N ARG A 177 6.73 -13.49 8.88
CA ARG A 177 5.87 -14.59 8.44
C ARG A 177 6.39 -15.89 9.04
N LEU A 178 5.47 -16.79 9.41
CA LEU A 178 5.82 -18.11 9.91
C LEU A 178 6.22 -19.00 8.73
N SER A 179 7.16 -19.92 8.97
CA SER A 179 7.49 -20.93 7.98
C SER A 179 6.33 -21.91 7.81
N SER A 180 6.21 -22.52 6.62
CA SER A 180 5.22 -23.56 6.38
C SER A 180 5.36 -24.71 7.40
N ASN A 181 6.57 -25.06 7.78
CA ASN A 181 6.84 -26.11 8.77
C ASN A 181 6.31 -25.73 10.16
N ASP A 182 6.54 -24.49 10.65
CA ASP A 182 5.99 -24.02 11.93
C ASP A 182 4.46 -24.08 11.96
N ILE A 183 3.80 -23.79 10.81
CA ILE A 183 2.35 -23.83 10.68
C ILE A 183 1.85 -25.28 10.69
N VAL A 184 2.50 -26.16 9.90
CA VAL A 184 2.15 -27.59 9.83
C VAL A 184 2.29 -28.25 11.20
N GLU A 185 3.39 -28.01 11.92
CA GLU A 185 3.55 -28.54 13.29
C GLU A 185 2.43 -28.09 14.22
N ARG A 186 2.04 -26.82 14.17
CA ARG A 186 0.94 -26.33 15.00
C ARG A 186 -0.39 -26.96 14.63
N MET A 187 -0.69 -27.13 13.34
CA MET A 187 -1.91 -27.78 12.88
C MET A 187 -1.95 -29.26 13.26
N LYS A 188 -0.81 -29.99 13.21
CA LYS A 188 -0.70 -31.37 13.70
C LYS A 188 -1.13 -31.47 15.16
N LEU A 189 -0.60 -30.60 16.02
CA LEU A 189 -0.97 -30.56 17.45
C LEU A 189 -2.48 -30.33 17.66
N VAL A 190 -3.09 -29.47 16.85
CA VAL A 190 -4.53 -29.19 16.92
C VAL A 190 -5.35 -30.42 16.51
N LEU A 191 -4.95 -31.10 15.43
CA LEU A 191 -5.65 -32.29 14.92
C LEU A 191 -5.48 -33.49 15.84
N GLU A 192 -4.32 -33.63 16.47
CA GLU A 192 -4.08 -34.66 17.52
C GLU A 192 -4.97 -34.44 18.74
N ASP A 193 -5.14 -33.18 19.17
CA ASP A 193 -6.00 -32.83 20.31
C ASP A 193 -7.47 -33.18 20.07
N ILE A 194 -7.96 -33.02 18.83
CA ILE A 194 -9.34 -33.40 18.45
C ILE A 194 -9.45 -34.83 17.95
N ASN A 195 -8.35 -35.61 17.93
CA ASN A 195 -8.28 -36.99 17.46
C ASN A 195 -8.80 -37.19 16.02
N LEU A 196 -8.54 -36.28 15.10
CA LEU A 196 -8.94 -36.38 13.72
C LEU A 196 -7.76 -36.90 12.86
N PRO A 197 -7.91 -38.01 12.12
CA PRO A 197 -6.89 -38.50 11.21
C PRO A 197 -6.73 -37.54 10.01
N PHE A 198 -5.50 -37.34 9.58
CA PHE A 198 -5.15 -36.38 8.52
C PHE A 198 -4.07 -36.91 7.58
N GLU A 199 -4.04 -36.37 6.39
CA GLU A 199 -2.93 -36.51 5.42
C GLU A 199 -1.97 -35.34 5.55
N GLU A 200 -0.67 -35.63 5.61
CA GLU A 200 0.35 -34.59 5.80
C GLU A 200 0.41 -33.59 4.63
N GLN A 201 0.14 -34.06 3.41
CA GLN A 201 0.08 -33.23 2.22
C GLN A 201 -1.06 -32.20 2.31
N ALA A 202 -2.20 -32.56 2.90
CA ALA A 202 -3.30 -31.63 3.14
C ALA A 202 -2.88 -30.44 4.03
N LEU A 203 -2.09 -30.71 5.08
CA LEU A 203 -1.59 -29.65 5.96
C LEU A 203 -0.61 -28.73 5.25
N LYS A 204 0.23 -29.25 4.35
CA LYS A 204 1.15 -28.42 3.55
C LYS A 204 0.37 -27.46 2.65
N VAL A 205 -0.69 -27.92 1.98
CA VAL A 205 -1.57 -27.09 1.16
C VAL A 205 -2.22 -25.97 1.99
N ILE A 206 -2.75 -26.28 3.16
CA ILE A 206 -3.34 -25.28 4.06
C ILE A 206 -2.29 -24.26 4.52
N ALA A 207 -1.07 -24.71 4.87
CA ALA A 207 0.00 -23.84 5.31
C ALA A 207 0.47 -22.87 4.20
N GLN A 208 0.54 -23.35 2.96
CA GLN A 208 0.85 -22.53 1.78
C GLN A 208 -0.23 -21.48 1.54
N ALA A 209 -1.51 -21.91 1.53
CA ALA A 209 -2.65 -21.01 1.34
C ALA A 209 -2.73 -19.90 2.40
N ALA A 210 -2.27 -20.18 3.63
CA ALA A 210 -2.23 -19.21 4.72
C ALA A 210 -1.11 -18.16 4.62
N SER A 211 -0.18 -18.29 3.66
CA SER A 211 0.87 -17.31 3.36
C SER A 211 1.65 -16.81 4.60
N GLY A 212 1.93 -17.71 5.56
CA GLY A 212 2.70 -17.42 6.77
C GLY A 212 1.91 -16.82 7.93
N GLY A 213 0.56 -16.80 7.87
CA GLY A 213 -0.33 -16.34 8.93
C GLY A 213 -0.97 -17.51 9.71
N MET A 214 -0.61 -17.73 10.99
CA MET A 214 -1.19 -18.79 11.81
C MET A 214 -2.72 -18.66 11.98
N ARG A 215 -3.24 -17.44 12.10
CA ARG A 215 -4.68 -17.21 12.23
C ARG A 215 -5.43 -17.67 10.98
N ASP A 216 -4.88 -17.37 9.82
CA ASP A 216 -5.48 -17.70 8.53
C ASP A 216 -5.38 -19.23 8.30
N ALA A 217 -4.24 -19.85 8.67
CA ALA A 217 -4.05 -21.30 8.64
C ALA A 217 -5.08 -22.05 9.52
N LEU A 218 -5.27 -21.61 10.77
CA LEU A 218 -6.24 -22.24 11.67
C LEU A 218 -7.69 -21.99 11.23
N SER A 219 -7.97 -20.85 10.57
CA SER A 219 -9.29 -20.57 10.01
C SER A 219 -9.60 -21.49 8.81
N LEU A 220 -8.60 -21.70 7.93
CA LEU A 220 -8.71 -22.65 6.82
C LEU A 220 -8.82 -24.09 7.33
N LEU A 221 -8.00 -24.48 8.30
CA LEU A 221 -8.07 -25.79 8.93
C LEU A 221 -9.47 -26.09 9.48
N ASP A 222 -10.06 -25.13 10.17
CA ASP A 222 -11.41 -25.21 10.73
C ASP A 222 -12.48 -25.45 9.64
N GLN A 223 -12.36 -24.74 8.52
CA GLN A 223 -13.24 -24.92 7.36
C GLN A 223 -13.07 -26.31 6.74
N VAL A 224 -11.80 -26.74 6.53
CA VAL A 224 -11.52 -28.07 5.96
C VAL A 224 -12.02 -29.18 6.87
N VAL A 225 -11.79 -29.08 8.18
CA VAL A 225 -12.30 -30.07 9.17
C VAL A 225 -13.82 -30.12 9.16
N SER A 226 -14.47 -28.97 9.11
CA SER A 226 -15.96 -28.91 9.03
C SER A 226 -16.50 -29.53 7.75
N PHE A 227 -15.73 -29.46 6.65
CA PHE A 227 -16.10 -30.05 5.36
C PHE A 227 -15.79 -31.53 5.28
N SER A 228 -14.65 -31.98 5.82
CA SER A 228 -14.11 -33.33 5.65
C SER A 228 -14.80 -34.43 6.47
N GLY A 229 -15.44 -34.08 7.59
CA GLY A 229 -16.09 -35.03 8.48
C GLY A 229 -15.11 -35.92 9.26
N GLU A 230 -14.85 -37.15 8.79
CA GLU A 230 -14.10 -38.17 9.55
C GLU A 230 -12.58 -38.16 9.35
N LYS A 231 -12.10 -37.69 8.20
CA LYS A 231 -10.66 -37.64 7.85
C LYS A 231 -10.36 -36.41 7.02
N LEU A 232 -9.27 -35.73 7.32
CA LEU A 232 -8.78 -34.62 6.54
C LEU A 232 -7.94 -35.15 5.37
N THR A 233 -8.45 -35.01 4.14
CA THR A 233 -7.80 -35.49 2.91
C THR A 233 -7.20 -34.32 2.11
N LEU A 234 -6.25 -34.63 1.23
CA LEU A 234 -5.66 -33.66 0.32
C LEU A 234 -6.72 -33.01 -0.59
N GLU A 235 -7.64 -33.82 -1.12
CA GLU A 235 -8.71 -33.34 -2.01
C GLU A 235 -9.60 -32.28 -1.33
N ASN A 236 -10.02 -32.53 -0.10
CA ASN A 236 -10.82 -31.61 0.69
C ASN A 236 -10.04 -30.31 1.00
N ALA A 237 -8.75 -30.42 1.30
CA ALA A 237 -7.90 -29.27 1.56
C ALA A 237 -7.75 -28.38 0.31
N LEU A 238 -7.53 -28.96 -0.87
CA LEU A 238 -7.45 -28.23 -2.15
C LEU A 238 -8.77 -27.53 -2.49
N LEU A 239 -9.89 -28.22 -2.28
CA LEU A 239 -11.22 -27.69 -2.59
C LEU A 239 -11.55 -26.48 -1.71
N VAL A 240 -11.38 -26.60 -0.41
CA VAL A 240 -11.75 -25.56 0.57
C VAL A 240 -10.75 -24.39 0.54
N SER A 241 -9.45 -24.65 0.39
CA SER A 241 -8.44 -23.60 0.30
C SER A 241 -8.51 -22.80 -1.01
N GLY A 242 -9.22 -23.33 -2.01
CA GLY A 242 -9.22 -22.80 -3.36
C GLY A 242 -7.88 -22.97 -4.08
N SER A 243 -6.96 -23.75 -3.53
CA SER A 243 -5.68 -24.09 -4.16
C SER A 243 -5.90 -25.02 -5.36
N ILE A 244 -4.95 -25.04 -6.26
CA ILE A 244 -4.97 -25.87 -7.46
C ILE A 244 -3.99 -27.00 -7.25
N SER A 245 -4.31 -28.19 -7.75
CA SER A 245 -3.40 -29.33 -7.65
C SER A 245 -2.16 -29.11 -8.53
N GLN A 246 -1.03 -29.65 -8.09
CA GLN A 246 0.21 -29.59 -8.85
C GLN A 246 0.08 -30.26 -10.24
N ASP A 247 -0.75 -31.29 -10.35
CA ASP A 247 -0.99 -32.00 -11.60
C ASP A 247 -1.64 -31.12 -12.65
N VAL A 248 -2.62 -30.28 -12.27
CA VAL A 248 -3.25 -29.33 -13.20
C VAL A 248 -2.24 -28.27 -13.69
N PHE A 249 -1.35 -27.79 -12.82
CA PHE A 249 -0.27 -26.91 -13.25
C PHE A 249 0.69 -27.61 -14.19
N TYR A 250 1.02 -28.87 -13.90
CA TYR A 250 1.87 -29.70 -14.76
C TYR A 250 1.24 -29.80 -16.17
N ASP A 251 -0.03 -30.21 -16.26
CA ASP A 251 -0.74 -30.35 -17.52
C ASP A 251 -0.81 -29.02 -18.29
N MET A 252 -1.09 -27.92 -17.61
CA MET A 252 -1.12 -26.59 -18.21
C MET A 252 0.26 -26.18 -18.76
N VAL A 253 1.33 -26.46 -18.03
CA VAL A 253 2.71 -26.10 -18.45
C VAL A 253 3.19 -27.01 -19.58
N VAL A 254 2.83 -28.30 -19.59
CA VAL A 254 3.08 -29.20 -20.71
C VAL A 254 2.35 -28.72 -21.97
N ALA A 255 1.08 -28.36 -21.85
CA ALA A 255 0.29 -27.81 -22.97
C ALA A 255 0.87 -26.47 -23.49
N LEU A 256 1.38 -25.61 -22.60
CA LEU A 256 2.09 -24.38 -22.99
C LEU A 256 3.36 -24.70 -23.80
N LYS A 257 4.13 -25.71 -23.39
CA LYS A 257 5.33 -26.17 -24.10
C LYS A 257 5.00 -26.72 -25.48
N GLU A 258 3.96 -27.54 -25.58
CA GLU A 258 3.49 -28.14 -26.83
C GLU A 258 2.78 -27.11 -27.75
N LYS A 259 2.55 -25.89 -27.23
CA LYS A 259 1.82 -24.81 -27.91
C LYS A 259 0.36 -25.17 -28.24
N ASP A 260 -0.24 -26.05 -27.44
CA ASP A 260 -1.65 -26.40 -27.53
C ASP A 260 -2.49 -25.36 -26.79
N ILE A 261 -2.79 -24.27 -27.51
CA ILE A 261 -3.57 -23.15 -27.01
C ILE A 261 -4.99 -23.57 -26.60
N ALA A 262 -5.59 -24.52 -27.35
CA ALA A 262 -6.96 -24.95 -27.10
C ALA A 262 -7.04 -25.66 -25.73
N HIS A 263 -6.08 -26.53 -25.44
CA HIS A 263 -6.03 -27.25 -24.17
C HIS A 263 -5.73 -26.32 -22.98
N VAL A 264 -4.77 -25.39 -23.13
CA VAL A 264 -4.48 -24.38 -22.08
C VAL A 264 -5.71 -23.55 -21.71
N LEU A 265 -6.45 -23.07 -22.72
CA LEU A 265 -7.66 -22.26 -22.49
C LEU A 265 -8.80 -23.09 -21.91
N SER A 266 -8.92 -24.37 -22.30
CA SER A 266 -9.92 -25.29 -21.72
C SER A 266 -9.66 -25.52 -20.22
N LEU A 267 -8.40 -25.79 -19.84
CA LEU A 267 -8.01 -25.93 -18.42
C LEU A 267 -8.28 -24.65 -17.63
N LEU A 268 -7.96 -23.48 -18.22
CA LEU A 268 -8.27 -22.21 -17.57
C LEU A 268 -9.78 -22.02 -17.37
N GLU A 269 -10.60 -22.40 -18.35
CA GLU A 269 -12.06 -22.26 -18.29
C GLU A 269 -12.66 -23.18 -17.21
N GLU A 270 -12.15 -24.41 -17.09
CA GLU A 270 -12.53 -25.35 -16.04
C GLU A 270 -12.21 -24.79 -14.65
N LEU A 271 -10.99 -24.27 -14.44
CA LEU A 271 -10.59 -23.65 -13.17
C LEU A 271 -11.46 -22.46 -12.79
N ILE A 272 -11.80 -21.60 -13.78
CA ILE A 272 -12.70 -20.47 -13.53
C ILE A 272 -14.13 -20.93 -13.24
N ALA A 273 -14.62 -21.98 -13.92
CA ALA A 273 -15.93 -22.56 -13.65
C ALA A 273 -16.02 -23.17 -12.24
N GLU A 274 -14.91 -23.69 -11.70
CA GLU A 274 -14.78 -24.12 -10.31
C GLU A 274 -14.69 -22.96 -9.31
N GLY A 275 -14.71 -21.73 -9.77
CA GLY A 275 -14.67 -20.53 -8.93
C GLY A 275 -13.27 -20.07 -8.51
N LYS A 276 -12.21 -20.53 -9.19
CA LYS A 276 -10.84 -20.06 -8.92
C LYS A 276 -10.67 -18.62 -9.40
N ASP A 277 -9.98 -17.79 -8.58
CA ASP A 277 -9.69 -16.39 -8.93
C ASP A 277 -8.52 -16.30 -9.91
N PRO A 278 -8.71 -15.66 -11.10
CA PRO A 278 -7.63 -15.48 -12.09
C PRO A 278 -6.40 -14.74 -11.56
N LEU A 279 -6.57 -13.81 -10.62
CA LEU A 279 -5.45 -13.08 -10.02
C LEU A 279 -4.58 -14.04 -9.20
N ARG A 280 -5.21 -14.86 -8.35
CA ARG A 280 -4.51 -15.87 -7.55
C ARG A 280 -3.89 -16.95 -8.43
N LEU A 281 -4.58 -17.40 -9.48
CA LEU A 281 -4.04 -18.35 -10.45
C LEU A 281 -2.75 -17.83 -11.10
N SER A 282 -2.69 -16.53 -11.42
CA SER A 282 -1.46 -15.92 -11.96
C SER A 282 -0.31 -15.90 -10.94
N GLU A 283 -0.60 -15.70 -9.64
CA GLU A 283 0.40 -15.79 -8.55
C GLU A 283 0.95 -17.20 -8.40
N ASP A 284 0.06 -18.18 -8.41
CA ASP A 284 0.41 -19.59 -8.29
C ASP A 284 1.26 -20.05 -9.51
N LEU A 285 0.93 -19.62 -10.73
CA LEU A 285 1.73 -19.90 -11.94
C LEU A 285 3.12 -19.26 -11.85
N ILE A 286 3.25 -18.03 -11.39
CA ILE A 286 4.55 -17.37 -11.17
C ILE A 286 5.38 -18.19 -10.19
N THR A 287 4.78 -18.64 -9.10
CA THR A 287 5.45 -19.45 -8.08
C THR A 287 5.87 -20.81 -8.66
N PHE A 288 5.00 -21.44 -9.46
CA PHE A 288 5.30 -22.70 -10.12
C PHE A 288 6.50 -22.58 -11.08
N PHE A 289 6.54 -21.56 -11.93
CA PHE A 289 7.70 -21.33 -12.82
C PHE A 289 8.98 -20.98 -12.05
N ARG A 290 8.88 -20.25 -10.93
CA ARG A 290 10.02 -20.01 -10.04
C ARG A 290 10.55 -21.32 -9.46
N ASP A 291 9.67 -22.20 -9.02
CA ASP A 291 10.05 -23.49 -8.47
C ASP A 291 10.74 -24.37 -9.52
N LEU A 292 10.25 -24.37 -10.77
CA LEU A 292 10.94 -25.04 -11.88
C LEU A 292 12.35 -24.48 -12.12
N LEU A 293 12.56 -23.16 -12.02
CA LEU A 293 13.88 -22.53 -12.10
C LEU A 293 14.80 -22.96 -10.96
N LEU A 294 14.27 -23.06 -9.74
CA LEU A 294 15.04 -23.54 -8.59
C LEU A 294 15.50 -24.99 -8.78
N LEU A 295 14.62 -25.87 -9.28
CA LEU A 295 14.96 -27.26 -9.59
C LEU A 295 16.04 -27.38 -10.68
N GLN A 296 16.12 -26.44 -11.62
CA GLN A 296 17.20 -26.40 -12.61
C GLN A 296 18.54 -25.98 -12.03
N THR A 297 18.53 -25.16 -10.99
CA THR A 297 19.73 -24.47 -10.52
C THR A 297 20.56 -25.35 -9.56
N SER A 298 19.92 -26.00 -8.60
CA SER A 298 20.60 -26.88 -7.62
C SER A 298 19.61 -27.76 -6.87
N GLU A 299 20.00 -29.01 -6.63
CA GLU A 299 19.23 -29.94 -5.78
C GLU A 299 19.20 -29.51 -4.31
N ASP A 300 20.16 -28.71 -3.84
CA ASP A 300 20.20 -28.19 -2.46
C ASP A 300 19.13 -27.13 -2.15
N LEU A 301 18.37 -26.68 -3.16
CA LEU A 301 17.35 -25.64 -3.00
C LEU A 301 15.92 -26.19 -2.81
N GLU A 302 15.78 -27.49 -2.60
CA GLU A 302 14.47 -28.14 -2.38
C GLU A 302 13.69 -27.54 -1.20
N GLU A 303 14.38 -27.08 -0.15
CA GLU A 303 13.75 -26.41 1.00
C GLU A 303 13.08 -25.08 0.67
N LEU A 304 13.41 -24.47 -0.48
CA LEU A 304 12.85 -23.21 -0.95
C LEU A 304 11.65 -23.38 -1.87
N LEU A 305 11.32 -24.61 -2.26
CA LEU A 305 10.15 -24.91 -3.09
C LEU A 305 8.87 -24.62 -2.31
N GLU A 306 7.94 -23.94 -2.96
CA GLU A 306 6.68 -23.58 -2.34
C GLU A 306 5.49 -24.37 -2.89
N LEU A 307 5.40 -24.58 -4.20
CA LEU A 307 4.30 -25.26 -4.86
C LEU A 307 4.68 -26.64 -5.39
N VAL A 308 5.89 -26.80 -5.89
CA VAL A 308 6.35 -28.03 -6.54
C VAL A 308 7.01 -28.96 -5.53
N THR A 309 6.61 -30.23 -5.52
CA THR A 309 7.35 -31.28 -4.82
C THR A 309 8.49 -31.78 -5.70
N PRO A 310 9.66 -32.19 -5.15
CA PRO A 310 10.80 -32.68 -5.93
C PRO A 310 10.55 -34.12 -6.44
N GLU A 311 9.45 -34.33 -7.18
CA GLU A 311 9.14 -35.57 -7.87
C GLU A 311 9.83 -35.60 -9.24
N GLU A 312 10.15 -36.80 -9.72
CA GLU A 312 10.89 -37.00 -10.97
C GLU A 312 10.24 -36.31 -12.18
N LYS A 313 8.89 -36.32 -12.25
CA LYS A 313 8.12 -35.65 -13.32
C LYS A 313 8.35 -34.12 -13.38
N PHE A 314 8.50 -33.44 -12.23
CA PHE A 314 8.74 -31.99 -12.20
C PHE A 314 10.22 -31.67 -12.48
N ILE A 315 11.13 -32.54 -12.06
CA ILE A 315 12.56 -32.40 -12.39
C ILE A 315 12.77 -32.55 -13.89
N GLU A 316 12.12 -33.55 -14.53
CA GLU A 316 12.14 -33.68 -15.98
C GLU A 316 11.54 -32.47 -16.68
N LEU A 317 10.36 -32.04 -16.28
CA LEU A 317 9.71 -30.86 -16.83
C LEU A 317 10.59 -29.61 -16.72
N SER A 318 11.27 -29.43 -15.60
CA SER A 318 12.17 -28.28 -15.40
C SER A 318 13.31 -28.28 -16.42
N ARG A 319 13.90 -29.45 -16.73
CA ARG A 319 15.00 -29.59 -17.70
C ARG A 319 14.57 -29.35 -19.16
N GLU A 320 13.28 -29.49 -19.45
CA GLU A 320 12.72 -29.30 -20.78
C GLU A 320 12.53 -27.83 -21.19
N PHE A 321 12.53 -26.93 -20.25
CA PHE A 321 12.47 -25.49 -20.49
C PHE A 321 13.87 -24.85 -20.41
N SER A 322 14.09 -23.82 -21.22
CA SER A 322 15.26 -22.96 -21.00
C SER A 322 14.97 -21.96 -19.85
N ALA A 323 15.99 -21.59 -19.09
CA ALA A 323 15.85 -20.59 -18.03
C ALA A 323 15.29 -19.26 -18.58
N ASP A 324 15.71 -18.85 -19.78
CA ASP A 324 15.22 -17.62 -20.42
C ASP A 324 13.72 -17.68 -20.73
N ALA A 325 13.18 -18.86 -21.09
CA ALA A 325 11.74 -19.03 -21.32
C ALA A 325 10.97 -18.88 -20.00
N LEU A 326 11.44 -19.51 -18.93
CA LEU A 326 10.80 -19.41 -17.62
C LEU A 326 10.84 -17.98 -17.07
N TYR A 327 11.97 -17.25 -17.22
CA TYR A 327 12.03 -15.83 -16.90
C TYR A 327 11.05 -15.01 -17.73
N GLY A 328 10.93 -15.28 -19.03
CA GLY A 328 9.97 -14.60 -19.90
C GLY A 328 8.51 -14.85 -19.49
N TYR A 329 8.18 -16.07 -19.06
CA TYR A 329 6.84 -16.40 -18.55
C TYR A 329 6.52 -15.66 -17.25
N ILE A 330 7.47 -15.62 -16.31
CA ILE A 330 7.35 -14.86 -15.07
C ILE A 330 7.15 -13.37 -15.35
N ASP A 331 7.87 -12.78 -16.30
CA ASP A 331 7.74 -11.38 -16.69
C ASP A 331 6.37 -11.06 -17.29
N ILE A 332 5.87 -11.94 -18.19
CA ILE A 332 4.54 -11.80 -18.81
C ILE A 332 3.47 -11.83 -17.73
N LEU A 333 3.53 -12.82 -16.83
CA LEU A 333 2.53 -12.96 -15.75
C LEU A 333 2.60 -11.82 -14.75
N SER A 334 3.80 -11.36 -14.37
CA SER A 334 3.98 -10.24 -13.43
C SER A 334 3.41 -8.93 -13.96
N LYS A 335 3.57 -8.63 -15.25
CA LYS A 335 2.94 -7.49 -15.92
C LYS A 335 1.43 -7.63 -15.96
N THR A 336 0.95 -8.83 -16.34
CA THR A 336 -0.48 -9.12 -16.42
C THR A 336 -1.15 -8.99 -15.04
N GLN A 337 -0.49 -9.44 -13.98
CA GLN A 337 -0.97 -9.28 -12.61
C GLN A 337 -1.14 -7.81 -12.21
N GLN A 338 -0.19 -6.94 -12.59
CA GLN A 338 -0.29 -5.50 -12.35
C GLN A 338 -1.49 -4.89 -13.09
N ASP A 339 -1.70 -5.28 -14.36
CA ASP A 339 -2.81 -4.80 -15.17
C ASP A 339 -4.17 -5.29 -14.62
N MET A 340 -4.25 -6.54 -14.14
CA MET A 340 -5.46 -7.13 -13.55
C MET A 340 -5.93 -6.41 -12.28
N ARG A 341 -5.02 -5.85 -11.47
CA ARG A 341 -5.39 -5.14 -10.23
C ARG A 341 -6.30 -3.94 -10.45
N PHE A 342 -6.25 -3.34 -11.63
CA PHE A 342 -7.03 -2.14 -11.99
C PHE A 342 -8.17 -2.45 -12.97
N SER A 343 -8.41 -3.73 -13.29
CA SER A 343 -9.40 -4.15 -14.29
C SER A 343 -10.43 -5.11 -13.70
N HIS A 344 -11.67 -4.98 -14.17
CA HIS A 344 -12.74 -5.95 -13.87
C HIS A 344 -12.73 -7.17 -14.79
N HIS A 345 -11.90 -7.19 -15.83
CA HIS A 345 -11.82 -8.26 -16.82
C HIS A 345 -10.60 -9.16 -16.62
N THR A 346 -10.38 -9.62 -15.38
CA THR A 346 -9.19 -10.40 -14.98
C THR A 346 -9.01 -11.67 -15.83
N LYS A 347 -10.09 -12.37 -16.20
CA LYS A 347 -10.07 -13.56 -17.06
C LYS A 347 -9.40 -13.26 -18.41
N VAL A 348 -9.81 -12.20 -19.10
CA VAL A 348 -9.31 -11.85 -20.45
C VAL A 348 -7.82 -11.50 -20.42
N TYR A 349 -7.37 -10.82 -19.36
CA TYR A 349 -5.94 -10.53 -19.19
C TYR A 349 -5.12 -11.82 -19.03
N LEU A 350 -5.60 -12.77 -18.23
CA LEU A 350 -4.90 -14.04 -18.04
C LEU A 350 -4.90 -14.89 -19.30
N GLU A 351 -6.03 -14.99 -20.04
CA GLU A 351 -6.09 -15.63 -21.35
C GLU A 351 -5.05 -15.03 -22.31
N THR A 352 -4.98 -13.69 -22.35
CA THR A 352 -4.01 -12.99 -23.21
C THR A 352 -2.55 -13.27 -22.79
N ALA A 353 -2.28 -13.40 -21.50
CA ALA A 353 -0.96 -13.77 -21.01
C ALA A 353 -0.56 -15.18 -21.43
N LEU A 354 -1.45 -16.17 -21.28
CA LEU A 354 -1.23 -17.54 -21.70
C LEU A 354 -1.01 -17.64 -23.22
N LEU A 355 -1.78 -16.88 -24.02
CA LEU A 355 -1.56 -16.76 -25.47
C LEU A 355 -0.17 -16.18 -25.82
N LYS A 356 0.30 -15.16 -25.10
CA LYS A 356 1.65 -14.61 -25.29
C LYS A 356 2.72 -15.64 -24.92
N MET A 357 2.51 -16.43 -23.86
CA MET A 357 3.46 -17.46 -23.42
C MET A 357 3.59 -18.59 -24.45
N THR A 358 2.51 -19.02 -25.09
CA THR A 358 2.58 -20.03 -26.16
C THR A 358 3.29 -19.53 -27.42
N GLN A 359 3.24 -18.22 -27.67
CA GLN A 359 3.96 -17.57 -28.78
C GLN A 359 5.39 -17.18 -28.41
N PHE A 360 5.75 -17.26 -27.12
CA PHE A 360 7.09 -16.95 -26.65
C PHE A 360 8.04 -18.03 -27.16
N SER A 361 8.52 -17.86 -28.38
CA SER A 361 9.64 -18.64 -28.91
C SER A 361 10.89 -18.07 -28.28
N ASN A 362 11.82 -18.93 -27.83
CA ASN A 362 13.19 -18.54 -27.57
C ASN A 362 13.71 -17.75 -28.77
N VAL A 363 13.57 -16.43 -28.74
CA VAL A 363 14.45 -15.58 -29.53
C VAL A 363 15.79 -15.68 -28.79
N GLY A 364 16.33 -16.89 -28.85
CA GLY A 364 17.70 -17.11 -28.45
C GLY A 364 18.51 -16.05 -29.16
N VAL A 365 19.39 -15.41 -28.41
CA VAL A 365 20.50 -14.63 -28.88
C VAL A 365 20.74 -14.98 -30.36
N LEU A 366 20.34 -14.09 -31.25
CA LEU A 366 20.71 -14.17 -32.66
C LEU A 366 22.21 -14.27 -32.64
N LYS A 367 22.73 -15.51 -32.76
CA LYS A 367 24.11 -15.75 -33.18
C LYS A 367 24.21 -14.97 -34.47
N LEU A 368 25.12 -14.00 -34.52
CA LEU A 368 25.48 -13.18 -35.67
C LEU A 368 25.94 -14.08 -36.83
N GLY A 369 25.10 -14.95 -37.35
CA GLY A 369 25.50 -15.94 -38.34
C GLY A 369 24.44 -16.27 -39.40
N ASP A 370 23.14 -16.11 -39.11
CA ASP A 370 22.07 -16.50 -40.04
C ASP A 370 21.02 -15.42 -40.18
N MET A 371 21.36 -14.32 -40.85
CA MET A 371 20.34 -13.42 -41.44
C MET A 371 20.24 -13.69 -42.93
N PRO A 372 19.02 -13.93 -43.49
CA PRO A 372 18.80 -13.79 -44.92
C PRO A 372 19.09 -12.34 -45.32
N GLN A 373 19.77 -12.15 -46.42
CA GLN A 373 20.13 -10.86 -47.02
C GLN A 373 18.87 -10.01 -47.35
N ALA A 374 18.34 -9.29 -46.37
CA ALA A 374 17.38 -8.20 -46.58
C ALA A 374 17.57 -7.19 -45.46
N ASP A 375 18.43 -6.24 -45.70
CA ASP A 375 18.47 -4.87 -45.19
C ASP A 375 19.92 -4.36 -45.02
N SER A 376 20.69 -4.45 -46.08
CA SER A 376 21.97 -3.72 -46.21
C SER A 376 21.79 -2.18 -46.08
N ALA A 377 20.60 -1.69 -46.33
CA ALA A 377 20.26 -0.28 -46.16
C ALA A 377 20.13 0.17 -44.69
N LEU A 378 19.62 -0.71 -43.79
CA LEU A 378 19.47 -0.40 -42.36
C LEU A 378 20.81 -0.46 -41.62
N ASN A 379 21.63 -1.47 -41.91
CA ASN A 379 22.98 -1.61 -41.36
C ASN A 379 23.90 -0.44 -41.81
N ASN A 380 23.81 -0.01 -43.06
CA ASN A 380 24.54 1.16 -43.52
C ASN A 380 24.09 2.47 -42.83
N LYS A 381 22.81 2.62 -42.47
CA LYS A 381 22.32 3.76 -41.68
C LYS A 381 22.81 3.71 -40.24
N VAL A 382 22.86 2.55 -39.60
CA VAL A 382 23.39 2.38 -38.24
C VAL A 382 24.87 2.73 -38.20
N ILE A 383 25.67 2.24 -39.14
CA ILE A 383 27.11 2.56 -39.26
C ILE A 383 27.32 4.06 -39.55
N GLN A 384 26.46 4.68 -40.34
CA GLN A 384 26.52 6.14 -40.56
C GLN A 384 26.18 6.94 -39.31
N LEU A 385 25.18 6.54 -38.54
CA LEU A 385 24.83 7.17 -37.28
C LEU A 385 25.92 7.00 -36.23
N GLU A 386 26.54 5.84 -36.12
CA GLU A 386 27.69 5.63 -35.24
C GLU A 386 28.90 6.50 -35.61
N LYS A 387 29.19 6.67 -36.89
CA LYS A 387 30.22 7.59 -37.36
C LYS A 387 29.91 9.04 -37.03
N ILE A 388 28.66 9.48 -37.16
CA ILE A 388 28.23 10.84 -36.80
C ILE A 388 28.34 11.07 -35.30
N ILE A 389 27.94 10.07 -34.49
CA ILE A 389 28.09 10.15 -33.02
C ILE A 389 29.57 10.22 -32.61
N PHE A 390 30.43 9.46 -33.27
CA PHE A 390 31.88 9.50 -33.01
C PHE A 390 32.48 10.87 -33.40
N GLN A 391 32.10 11.42 -34.55
CA GLN A 391 32.54 12.75 -34.99
C GLN A 391 32.03 13.88 -34.09
N LEU A 392 30.79 13.79 -33.59
CA LEU A 392 30.23 14.72 -32.62
C LEU A 392 30.92 14.63 -31.24
N LYS A 393 31.28 13.44 -30.80
CA LYS A 393 32.09 13.26 -29.59
C LYS A 393 33.47 13.88 -29.73
N GLU A 394 34.15 13.66 -30.85
CA GLU A 394 35.46 14.24 -31.14
C GLU A 394 35.41 15.76 -31.28
N GLN A 395 34.33 16.32 -31.84
CA GLN A 395 34.09 17.77 -31.87
C GLN A 395 33.80 18.37 -30.50
N ILE A 396 33.14 17.66 -29.61
CA ILE A 396 32.90 18.08 -28.23
C ILE A 396 34.19 18.00 -27.41
N GLU A 397 35.01 16.97 -27.60
CA GLU A 397 36.30 16.84 -26.94
C GLU A 397 37.34 17.86 -27.46
N ASN A 398 37.31 18.18 -28.74
CA ASN A 398 38.19 19.19 -29.34
C ASN A 398 37.66 20.63 -29.23
N GLY A 399 36.40 20.84 -28.87
CA GLY A 399 35.78 22.17 -28.70
C GLY A 399 35.92 22.79 -27.30
N ALA A 400 36.56 22.08 -26.36
CA ALA A 400 36.71 22.53 -24.97
C ALA A 400 37.99 23.35 -24.71
N ALA A 401 38.44 24.15 -25.69
CA ALA A 401 39.58 25.04 -25.50
C ALA A 401 39.26 26.48 -25.91
N ILE A 402 38.31 27.16 -25.21
CA ILE A 402 38.31 28.61 -25.09
C ILE A 402 37.64 29.02 -23.77
N SER A 403 38.48 29.55 -22.87
CA SER A 403 38.24 30.53 -21.79
C SER A 403 37.54 30.04 -20.52
N ALA A 404 38.36 29.62 -19.58
CA ALA A 404 38.09 29.73 -18.15
C ALA A 404 38.58 31.12 -17.65
N THR A 405 37.69 31.89 -17.01
CA THR A 405 38.07 32.87 -16.00
C THR A 405 37.08 32.83 -14.85
N ASP A 406 37.65 32.44 -13.71
CA ASP A 406 37.35 32.75 -12.31
C ASP A 406 35.92 32.68 -11.74
N ALA A 407 35.65 31.68 -10.88
CA ALA A 407 35.55 31.74 -9.41
C ALA A 407 34.66 30.57 -8.84
N PRO A 408 34.60 30.32 -7.53
CA PRO A 408 35.22 29.13 -6.92
C PRO A 408 34.26 28.01 -6.59
N VAL A 409 34.85 26.83 -6.47
CA VAL A 409 34.32 25.55 -6.01
C VAL A 409 33.64 25.67 -4.64
N LYS A 410 32.43 25.09 -4.51
CA LYS A 410 31.96 24.45 -3.30
C LYS A 410 31.29 23.15 -3.65
N ASP A 411 31.84 22.09 -3.03
CA ASP A 411 31.28 20.74 -2.95
C ASP A 411 29.82 20.75 -2.49
N GLU A 412 29.00 19.87 -3.07
CA GLU A 412 28.11 19.03 -2.28
C GLU A 412 27.24 18.09 -3.15
N ASN A 413 27.34 16.82 -2.81
CA ASN A 413 26.26 15.81 -2.84
C ASN A 413 25.71 15.31 -4.18
N ARG A 414 26.29 14.20 -4.64
CA ARG A 414 25.70 13.30 -5.63
C ARG A 414 24.44 12.63 -5.08
N GLN A 415 23.29 13.19 -5.35
CA GLN A 415 22.02 12.45 -5.33
C GLN A 415 21.69 11.92 -6.73
N ARG A 416 21.44 10.61 -6.78
CA ARG A 416 20.99 9.88 -7.97
C ARG A 416 19.67 10.47 -8.48
N THR A 417 19.70 11.20 -9.59
CA THR A 417 18.50 11.66 -10.30
C THR A 417 17.85 10.49 -11.03
N LYS A 418 16.67 10.11 -10.60
CA LYS A 418 15.72 9.36 -11.42
C LYS A 418 15.29 10.27 -12.57
N ILE A 419 15.49 9.82 -13.80
CA ILE A 419 14.98 10.48 -15.00
C ILE A 419 13.46 10.19 -15.05
N THR A 420 12.68 11.15 -14.58
CA THR A 420 11.26 11.24 -14.90
C THR A 420 11.11 12.45 -15.82
N ASN A 421 10.54 12.25 -17.01
CA ASN A 421 10.08 13.34 -17.88
C ASN A 421 8.87 14.02 -17.19
N ALA A 422 9.13 14.85 -16.18
CA ALA A 422 8.09 15.61 -15.51
C ALA A 422 7.71 16.81 -16.41
N TYR A 423 6.41 17.00 -16.63
CA TYR A 423 5.87 18.17 -17.30
C TYR A 423 6.37 19.46 -16.63
N LYS A 424 6.91 20.38 -17.43
CA LYS A 424 7.34 21.71 -16.97
C LYS A 424 6.28 22.75 -17.33
N ALA A 425 5.62 23.29 -16.32
CA ALA A 425 4.64 24.35 -16.51
C ALA A 425 5.29 25.63 -17.08
N PRO A 426 4.56 26.44 -17.87
CA PRO A 426 5.05 27.71 -18.45
C PRO A 426 5.11 28.81 -17.36
N THR A 427 6.10 28.72 -16.47
CA THR A 427 6.24 29.57 -15.28
C THR A 427 6.28 31.07 -15.58
N GLY A 428 6.87 31.47 -16.72
CA GLY A 428 6.92 32.86 -17.15
C GLY A 428 5.52 33.43 -17.39
N ARG A 429 4.69 32.69 -18.16
CA ARG A 429 3.34 33.12 -18.50
C ARG A 429 2.41 33.10 -17.28
N ILE A 430 2.60 32.11 -16.39
CA ILE A 430 1.84 32.02 -15.13
C ILE A 430 2.17 33.22 -14.21
N LYS A 431 3.43 33.66 -14.14
CA LYS A 431 3.82 34.87 -13.38
C LYS A 431 3.19 36.16 -13.94
N GLU A 432 3.00 36.25 -15.26
CA GLU A 432 2.28 37.39 -15.87
C GLU A 432 0.81 37.39 -15.43
N VAL A 433 0.13 36.25 -15.52
CA VAL A 433 -1.26 36.12 -15.06
C VAL A 433 -1.39 36.45 -13.58
N LEU A 434 -0.44 36.02 -12.73
CA LEU A 434 -0.44 36.32 -11.30
C LEU A 434 -0.30 37.81 -10.99
N LYS A 435 0.39 38.61 -11.84
CA LYS A 435 0.50 40.06 -11.67
C LYS A 435 -0.78 40.80 -11.98
N GLU A 436 -1.59 40.26 -12.90
CA GLU A 436 -2.85 40.86 -13.35
C GLU A 436 -4.08 40.24 -12.72
N ALA A 437 -3.90 39.21 -11.86
CA ALA A 437 -4.99 38.43 -11.28
C ALA A 437 -5.85 39.28 -10.33
N THR A 438 -7.18 39.21 -10.51
CA THR A 438 -8.12 39.91 -9.64
C THR A 438 -9.06 38.93 -8.92
N LYS A 439 -9.54 39.32 -7.72
CA LYS A 439 -10.50 38.54 -6.96
C LYS A 439 -11.83 38.35 -7.72
N LYS A 440 -12.19 39.31 -8.53
CA LYS A 440 -13.43 39.29 -9.31
C LYS A 440 -13.36 38.23 -10.42
N ASP A 441 -12.25 38.16 -11.13
CA ASP A 441 -12.07 37.25 -12.27
C ASP A 441 -12.04 35.78 -11.82
N ILE A 442 -11.31 35.48 -10.71
CA ILE A 442 -11.26 34.10 -10.19
C ILE A 442 -12.64 33.63 -9.68
N ILE A 443 -13.42 34.50 -9.04
CA ILE A 443 -14.78 34.14 -8.59
C ILE A 443 -15.69 33.87 -9.78
N GLN A 444 -15.59 34.65 -10.85
CA GLN A 444 -16.37 34.42 -12.09
C GLN A 444 -16.04 33.08 -12.70
N ILE A 445 -14.75 32.72 -12.80
CA ILE A 445 -14.30 31.43 -13.34
C ILE A 445 -14.75 30.26 -12.44
N LYS A 446 -14.62 30.40 -11.12
CA LYS A 446 -15.12 29.37 -10.18
C LYS A 446 -16.62 29.12 -10.33
N ASN A 447 -17.42 30.15 -10.51
CA ASN A 447 -18.87 30.01 -10.72
C ASN A 447 -19.21 29.33 -12.06
N ALA A 448 -18.44 29.57 -13.12
CA ALA A 448 -18.63 28.95 -14.42
C ALA A 448 -17.98 27.54 -14.53
N TRP A 449 -17.12 27.15 -13.58
CA TRP A 449 -16.31 25.93 -13.63
C TRP A 449 -17.14 24.65 -13.71
N LEU A 450 -18.01 24.41 -12.72
CA LEU A 450 -18.86 23.20 -12.68
C LEU A 450 -19.85 23.12 -13.87
N PRO A 451 -20.57 24.21 -14.24
CA PRO A 451 -21.38 24.21 -15.45
C PRO A 451 -20.62 23.92 -16.74
N ALA A 452 -19.36 24.39 -16.84
CA ALA A 452 -18.52 24.13 -18.01
C ALA A 452 -18.03 22.67 -18.08
N LEU A 453 -17.65 22.08 -16.94
CA LEU A 453 -17.25 20.68 -16.86
C LEU A 453 -18.40 19.72 -17.23
N ASN A 454 -19.62 20.05 -16.88
CA ASN A 454 -20.80 19.23 -17.20
C ASN A 454 -21.14 19.20 -18.71
N GLN A 455 -20.62 20.13 -19.50
CA GLN A 455 -20.78 20.15 -20.95
C GLN A 455 -19.71 19.36 -21.71
N LEU A 456 -18.64 18.94 -21.02
CA LEU A 456 -17.61 18.05 -21.58
C LEU A 456 -18.06 16.59 -21.60
N GLN A 457 -17.47 15.80 -22.49
CA GLN A 457 -17.65 14.34 -22.46
C GLN A 457 -17.13 13.75 -21.13
N LYS A 458 -17.78 12.69 -20.62
CA LYS A 458 -17.42 12.06 -19.34
C LYS A 458 -15.93 11.69 -19.22
N SER A 459 -15.30 11.24 -20.31
CA SER A 459 -13.87 10.94 -20.37
C SER A 459 -12.98 12.18 -20.26
N GLN A 460 -13.44 13.31 -20.77
CA GLN A 460 -12.73 14.59 -20.73
C GLN A 460 -12.91 15.29 -19.38
N SER A 461 -14.14 15.28 -18.84
CA SER A 461 -14.42 15.86 -17.51
C SER A 461 -13.69 15.13 -16.40
N ALA A 462 -13.43 13.82 -16.53
CA ALA A 462 -12.66 13.04 -15.57
C ALA A 462 -11.20 13.54 -15.40
N LEU A 463 -10.60 14.12 -16.43
CA LEU A 463 -9.25 14.70 -16.35
C LEU A 463 -9.19 15.96 -15.47
N PHE A 464 -10.33 16.65 -15.29
CA PHE A 464 -10.47 17.84 -14.46
C PHE A 464 -11.08 17.55 -13.08
N ALA A 465 -11.38 16.30 -12.74
CA ALA A 465 -12.09 15.93 -11.51
C ALA A 465 -11.39 16.42 -10.22
N GLU A 466 -10.05 16.46 -10.24
CA GLU A 466 -9.23 16.97 -9.12
C GLU A 466 -8.40 18.19 -9.53
N ALA A 467 -8.95 19.02 -10.42
CA ALA A 467 -8.33 20.24 -10.89
C ALA A 467 -9.10 21.46 -10.40
N GLU A 468 -8.37 22.49 -9.96
CA GLU A 468 -8.94 23.73 -9.42
C GLU A 468 -8.39 24.97 -10.11
N PRO A 469 -9.23 25.96 -10.45
CA PRO A 469 -8.78 27.28 -10.88
C PRO A 469 -8.22 28.05 -9.67
N VAL A 470 -6.94 28.46 -9.74
CA VAL A 470 -6.22 29.09 -8.61
C VAL A 470 -5.87 30.57 -8.82
N ALA A 471 -5.81 31.02 -10.06
CA ALA A 471 -5.59 32.43 -10.39
C ALA A 471 -6.21 32.76 -11.74
N ALA A 472 -6.74 33.97 -11.91
CA ALA A 472 -7.35 34.44 -13.16
C ALA A 472 -7.11 35.91 -13.39
N SER A 473 -6.83 36.27 -14.64
CA SER A 473 -6.82 37.62 -15.19
C SER A 473 -7.97 37.81 -16.19
N SER A 474 -8.06 38.98 -16.79
CA SER A 474 -9.08 39.28 -17.81
C SER A 474 -8.96 38.44 -19.09
N SER A 475 -7.81 37.79 -19.37
CA SER A 475 -7.52 37.07 -20.62
C SER A 475 -7.03 35.62 -20.43
N ALA A 476 -6.59 35.25 -19.24
CA ALA A 476 -6.04 33.92 -18.96
C ALA A 476 -6.29 33.47 -17.53
N PHE A 477 -6.35 32.16 -17.29
CA PHE A 477 -6.42 31.63 -15.93
C PHE A 477 -5.56 30.38 -15.76
N VAL A 478 -5.20 30.11 -14.51
CA VAL A 478 -4.31 29.02 -14.11
C VAL A 478 -5.12 27.93 -13.41
N ILE A 479 -4.94 26.69 -13.89
CA ILE A 479 -5.54 25.49 -13.31
C ILE A 479 -4.46 24.68 -12.60
N LYS A 480 -4.65 24.43 -11.31
CA LYS A 480 -3.83 23.54 -10.51
C LYS A 480 -4.34 22.12 -10.62
N PHE A 481 -3.45 21.16 -10.89
CA PHE A 481 -3.75 19.74 -10.96
C PHE A 481 -3.05 18.99 -9.81
N LYS A 482 -3.75 18.11 -9.16
CA LYS A 482 -3.21 17.26 -8.10
C LYS A 482 -2.21 16.23 -8.65
N TYR A 483 -2.46 15.68 -9.86
CA TYR A 483 -1.61 14.70 -10.52
C TYR A 483 -0.88 15.28 -11.73
N ASP A 484 0.44 15.08 -11.79
CA ASP A 484 1.30 15.56 -12.89
C ASP A 484 0.87 15.02 -14.26
N ILE A 485 0.39 13.75 -14.29
CA ILE A 485 -0.07 13.08 -15.51
C ILE A 485 -1.32 13.76 -16.09
N HIS A 486 -2.30 14.10 -15.27
CA HIS A 486 -3.51 14.80 -15.73
C HIS A 486 -3.17 16.20 -16.24
N CYS A 487 -2.27 16.91 -15.56
CA CYS A 487 -1.76 18.20 -16.01
C CYS A 487 -1.12 18.10 -17.39
N GLN A 488 -0.26 17.11 -17.62
CA GLN A 488 0.40 16.88 -18.90
C GLN A 488 -0.60 16.55 -20.00
N MET A 489 -1.54 15.62 -19.74
CA MET A 489 -2.56 15.22 -20.70
C MET A 489 -3.45 16.38 -21.15
N VAL A 490 -3.82 17.28 -20.24
CA VAL A 490 -4.64 18.45 -20.57
C VAL A 490 -3.81 19.50 -21.29
N ALA A 491 -2.58 19.76 -20.86
CA ALA A 491 -1.70 20.77 -21.46
C ALA A 491 -1.25 20.42 -22.89
N GLU A 492 -1.04 19.14 -23.18
CA GLU A 492 -0.64 18.65 -24.53
C GLU A 492 -1.83 18.52 -25.49
N ASN A 493 -3.06 18.37 -24.97
CA ASN A 493 -4.27 18.20 -25.78
C ASN A 493 -4.88 19.56 -26.15
N LYS A 494 -4.42 20.13 -27.27
CA LYS A 494 -4.91 21.42 -27.79
C LYS A 494 -6.39 21.42 -28.14
N ASP A 495 -6.94 20.29 -28.59
CA ASP A 495 -8.35 20.19 -28.94
C ASP A 495 -9.23 20.25 -27.68
N LEU A 496 -8.80 19.63 -26.58
CA LEU A 496 -9.49 19.67 -25.30
C LEU A 496 -9.46 21.09 -24.69
N THR A 497 -8.30 21.73 -24.68
CA THR A 497 -8.15 23.10 -24.15
C THR A 497 -8.94 24.11 -24.98
N SER A 498 -8.96 23.98 -26.30
CA SER A 498 -9.76 24.84 -27.18
C SER A 498 -11.25 24.64 -26.99
N THR A 499 -11.73 23.40 -26.90
CA THR A 499 -13.13 23.07 -26.64
C THR A 499 -13.59 23.64 -25.29
N PHE A 500 -12.78 23.48 -24.24
CA PHE A 500 -13.10 24.00 -22.91
C PHE A 500 -13.10 25.54 -22.89
N SER A 501 -12.16 26.18 -23.58
CA SER A 501 -12.14 27.64 -23.74
C SER A 501 -13.37 28.16 -24.50
N GLN A 502 -13.87 27.42 -25.52
CA GLN A 502 -15.11 27.77 -26.24
C GLN A 502 -16.36 27.64 -25.36
N ILE A 503 -16.43 26.60 -24.54
CA ILE A 503 -17.54 26.42 -23.57
C ILE A 503 -17.56 27.59 -22.58
N LEU A 504 -16.42 27.97 -22.04
CA LEU A 504 -16.31 29.14 -21.16
C LEU A 504 -16.68 30.44 -21.86
N PHE A 505 -16.29 30.59 -23.13
CA PHE A 505 -16.68 31.76 -23.93
C PHE A 505 -18.20 31.86 -24.11
N GLN A 506 -18.88 30.77 -24.35
CA GLN A 506 -20.34 30.74 -24.45
C GLN A 506 -21.03 31.17 -23.13
N GLN A 507 -20.43 30.87 -21.99
CA GLN A 507 -21.00 31.21 -20.68
C GLN A 507 -20.65 32.62 -20.21
N MET A 508 -19.44 33.09 -20.50
CA MET A 508 -18.88 34.30 -19.92
C MET A 508 -18.66 35.45 -20.93
N GLY A 509 -18.73 35.14 -22.25
CA GLY A 509 -18.50 36.13 -23.30
C GLY A 509 -17.05 36.55 -23.50
N THR A 510 -16.12 35.95 -22.76
CA THR A 510 -14.67 36.24 -22.85
C THR A 510 -13.89 34.97 -23.15
N MET A 511 -12.93 35.06 -24.06
CA MET A 511 -12.07 33.92 -24.41
C MET A 511 -10.85 33.91 -23.50
N TYR A 512 -10.66 32.81 -22.76
CA TYR A 512 -9.58 32.66 -21.80
C TYR A 512 -8.51 31.70 -22.29
N GLU A 513 -7.24 32.07 -22.11
CA GLU A 513 -6.11 31.17 -22.24
C GLU A 513 -6.02 30.28 -21.00
N ILE A 514 -5.86 28.95 -21.18
CA ILE A 514 -5.82 27.96 -20.11
C ILE A 514 -4.37 27.59 -19.84
N LEU A 515 -3.90 27.81 -18.61
CA LEU A 515 -2.55 27.46 -18.16
C LEU A 515 -2.62 26.36 -17.11
N CYS A 516 -1.96 25.24 -17.37
CA CYS A 516 -1.95 24.09 -16.47
C CYS A 516 -0.66 24.05 -15.65
N ILE A 517 -0.80 23.78 -14.34
CA ILE A 517 0.34 23.63 -13.44
C ILE A 517 0.11 22.49 -12.45
N PRO A 518 1.10 21.59 -12.22
CA PRO A 518 1.04 20.60 -11.15
C PRO A 518 1.11 21.25 -9.76
N GLU A 519 0.47 20.65 -8.78
CA GLU A 519 0.44 21.16 -7.40
C GLU A 519 1.85 21.27 -6.79
N SER A 520 2.74 20.33 -7.09
CA SER A 520 4.15 20.35 -6.68
C SER A 520 4.91 21.60 -7.16
N GLN A 521 4.66 22.02 -8.42
CA GLN A 521 5.30 23.21 -9.00
C GLN A 521 4.56 24.49 -8.60
N TRP A 522 3.25 24.45 -8.38
CA TRP A 522 2.44 25.59 -7.97
C TRP A 522 2.88 26.16 -6.63
N THR A 523 3.06 25.29 -5.62
CA THR A 523 3.48 25.71 -4.28
C THR A 523 4.80 26.48 -4.31
N VAL A 524 5.80 25.95 -5.02
CA VAL A 524 7.12 26.58 -5.16
C VAL A 524 7.04 27.90 -5.95
N LEU A 525 6.26 27.93 -7.02
CA LEU A 525 6.12 29.13 -7.86
C LEU A 525 5.40 30.25 -7.10
N ARG A 526 4.36 29.92 -6.33
CA ARG A 526 3.60 30.86 -5.49
C ARG A 526 4.50 31.47 -4.40
N GLU A 527 5.25 30.67 -3.66
CA GLU A 527 6.17 31.15 -2.63
C GLU A 527 7.23 32.07 -3.20
N ASN A 528 7.82 31.70 -4.34
CA ASN A 528 8.79 32.56 -5.02
C ASN A 528 8.17 33.88 -5.49
N PHE A 529 6.95 33.85 -6.03
CA PHE A 529 6.25 35.06 -6.48
C PHE A 529 5.94 36.01 -5.32
N ILE A 530 5.47 35.50 -4.17
CA ILE A 530 5.22 36.27 -2.95
C ILE A 530 6.52 36.91 -2.46
N ARG A 531 7.63 36.17 -2.47
CA ARG A 531 8.94 36.64 -2.04
C ARG A 531 9.53 37.71 -2.99
N GLU A 532 9.40 37.52 -4.31
CA GLU A 532 9.89 38.48 -5.33
C GLU A 532 9.12 39.81 -5.30
N ASN A 533 7.81 39.78 -4.95
CA ASN A 533 6.98 41.00 -4.96
C ASN A 533 6.78 41.63 -3.56
N GLY A 534 7.48 41.15 -2.53
CA GLY A 534 7.43 41.74 -1.18
C GLY A 534 6.08 41.64 -0.46
N LEU A 535 5.20 40.75 -0.88
CA LEU A 535 3.87 40.55 -0.30
C LEU A 535 3.99 39.76 1.00
N ASN A 536 4.26 40.43 2.13
CA ASN A 536 4.24 39.85 3.47
C ASN A 536 2.78 39.62 3.90
N LEU A 537 2.34 38.38 3.95
CA LEU A 537 1.10 37.98 4.62
C LEU A 537 1.25 38.22 6.12
N LYS A 538 0.90 39.42 6.61
CA LYS A 538 0.61 39.65 8.02
C LYS A 538 -0.68 38.90 8.37
N LYS A 539 -0.60 37.99 9.33
CA LYS A 539 -1.79 37.43 10.01
C LYS A 539 -2.56 38.59 10.64
N ASP A 540 -3.67 38.96 10.05
CA ASP A 540 -4.59 39.91 10.65
C ASP A 540 -5.41 39.25 11.75
N GLN A 541 -4.99 39.50 13.00
CA GLN A 541 -5.89 39.62 14.12
C GLN A 541 -6.20 41.14 14.28
N ASN A 542 -7.33 41.58 13.82
CA ASN A 542 -8.25 42.56 14.45
C ASN A 542 -9.17 43.23 13.43
N ALA A 543 -10.44 43.11 13.70
CA ALA A 543 -11.48 43.83 13.01
C ALA A 543 -11.52 45.32 13.44
N GLY A 544 -11.68 46.22 12.49
CA GLY A 544 -12.24 47.54 12.70
C GLY A 544 -11.36 48.74 12.38
N LYS A 545 -11.44 49.27 11.16
CA LYS A 545 -11.75 50.66 10.80
C LYS A 545 -11.40 50.94 9.32
N VAL A 546 -12.36 51.52 8.67
CA VAL A 546 -12.38 52.07 7.31
C VAL A 546 -11.31 53.16 7.16
N GLN A 547 -10.47 53.11 6.09
CA GLN A 547 -10.04 54.27 5.31
C GLN A 547 -9.44 53.91 3.97
N GLU A 548 -9.61 54.80 3.02
CA GLU A 548 -9.50 54.76 1.57
C GLU A 548 -8.13 54.49 0.95
N SER A 549 -8.17 53.89 -0.26
CA SER A 549 -7.28 54.01 -1.43
C SER A 549 -5.80 53.67 -1.29
N ALA A 550 -5.48 52.43 -1.65
CA ALA A 550 -4.21 52.04 -2.28
C ALA A 550 -4.50 50.91 -3.32
N PRO A 551 -3.70 50.74 -4.40
CA PRO A 551 -4.00 49.81 -5.48
C PRO A 551 -4.02 48.38 -4.96
N GLU A 552 -5.06 47.63 -5.36
CA GLU A 552 -5.30 46.24 -4.95
C GLU A 552 -4.10 45.36 -5.34
N ALA A 553 -3.53 44.66 -4.36
CA ALA A 553 -2.54 43.63 -4.58
C ALA A 553 -3.17 42.38 -5.27
N PRO A 554 -2.43 41.67 -6.13
CA PRO A 554 -2.97 40.51 -6.84
C PRO A 554 -3.46 39.42 -5.86
N TYR A 555 -4.71 38.96 -6.08
CA TYR A 555 -5.38 37.97 -5.24
C TYR A 555 -4.92 36.55 -5.56
N ILE A 556 -4.41 35.84 -4.56
CA ILE A 556 -4.06 34.43 -4.64
C ILE A 556 -4.90 33.71 -3.58
N ASP A 557 -5.73 32.76 -4.02
CA ASP A 557 -6.67 32.04 -3.15
C ASP A 557 -5.92 31.05 -2.24
N ASP A 558 -6.04 31.24 -0.91
CA ASP A 558 -5.71 30.22 0.06
C ASP A 558 -6.98 29.38 0.25
N ALA A 559 -6.95 28.13 -0.19
CA ALA A 559 -8.01 27.16 0.12
C ALA A 559 -8.10 27.02 1.66
N LYS A 560 -8.88 27.88 2.30
CA LYS A 560 -9.53 27.56 3.56
C LYS A 560 -10.73 26.70 3.18
N GLU A 561 -10.80 25.52 3.75
CA GLU A 561 -12.01 24.72 3.82
C GLU A 561 -13.18 25.65 4.14
N ILE A 562 -14.02 25.90 3.15
CA ILE A 562 -15.35 26.42 3.38
C ILE A 562 -16.10 25.20 3.87
N GLU A 563 -16.43 25.18 5.15
CA GLU A 563 -17.48 24.31 5.69
C GLU A 563 -18.69 24.45 4.75
N SER A 564 -18.91 23.44 3.93
CA SER A 564 -20.11 23.31 3.13
C SER A 564 -21.21 22.94 4.11
N GLU A 565 -21.98 23.94 4.57
CA GLU A 565 -23.24 23.69 5.27
C GLU A 565 -24.07 22.75 4.39
N ASP A 566 -24.37 21.57 4.93
CA ASP A 566 -25.15 20.54 4.25
C ASP A 566 -26.47 21.13 3.74
N PRO A 567 -26.85 20.94 2.48
CA PRO A 567 -28.13 21.39 1.93
C PRO A 567 -29.33 20.96 2.76
N ILE A 568 -29.24 19.80 3.42
CA ILE A 568 -30.27 19.26 4.32
C ILE A 568 -30.44 20.12 5.58
N VAL A 569 -29.34 20.63 6.13
CA VAL A 569 -29.39 21.54 7.31
C VAL A 569 -30.07 22.84 6.95
N LYS A 570 -29.83 23.43 5.77
CA LYS A 570 -30.50 24.65 5.31
C LYS A 570 -31.99 24.45 5.08
N GLU A 571 -32.38 23.29 4.59
CA GLU A 571 -33.81 23.01 4.36
C GLU A 571 -34.54 22.74 5.67
N ALA A 572 -33.89 22.11 6.65
CA ALA A 572 -34.38 21.92 8.01
C ALA A 572 -34.53 23.26 8.75
N GLU A 573 -33.52 24.17 8.68
CA GLU A 573 -33.60 25.52 9.23
C GLU A 573 -34.77 26.35 8.68
N LYS A 574 -35.09 26.15 7.41
CA LYS A 574 -36.18 26.82 6.72
C LYS A 574 -37.56 26.30 7.12
N MET A 575 -37.64 25.01 7.51
CA MET A 575 -38.91 24.36 7.92
C MET A 575 -39.19 24.49 9.41
N PHE A 576 -38.17 24.48 10.26
CA PHE A 576 -38.35 24.39 11.72
C PHE A 576 -37.82 25.61 12.51
N GLY A 577 -37.04 26.51 11.89
CA GLY A 577 -36.40 27.66 12.53
C GLY A 577 -35.07 27.33 13.19
N LYS A 578 -34.10 28.28 13.19
CA LYS A 578 -32.74 28.10 13.68
C LYS A 578 -32.61 27.67 15.14
N ASP A 579 -33.60 28.04 15.97
CA ASP A 579 -33.56 27.77 17.41
C ASP A 579 -34.01 26.36 17.80
N PHE A 580 -34.43 25.55 16.83
CA PHE A 580 -34.93 24.18 17.05
C PHE A 580 -34.11 23.07 16.38
N ILE A 581 -32.96 23.41 15.82
CA ILE A 581 -32.11 22.45 15.12
C ILE A 581 -30.74 22.42 15.79
N GLU A 582 -30.35 21.24 16.29
CA GLU A 582 -29.04 20.95 16.78
C GLU A 582 -28.34 20.04 15.74
N VAL A 583 -27.27 20.54 15.12
CA VAL A 583 -26.48 19.75 14.15
C VAL A 583 -25.51 18.92 14.95
N VAL A 584 -25.72 17.61 14.99
CA VAL A 584 -24.79 16.64 15.55
C VAL A 584 -24.00 16.04 14.38
N GLU A 585 -22.72 16.34 14.32
CA GLU A 585 -21.82 15.70 13.36
C GLU A 585 -21.56 14.25 13.79
N ASP A 586 -21.87 13.28 12.91
CA ASP A 586 -21.61 11.86 13.11
C ASP A 586 -20.13 11.51 12.84
#